data_77222a14f062a086b9354bb1b199d10b
#
_entry.id   77222a14f062a086b9354bb1b199d10b
#
_cell.length_a   1.000
_cell.length_b   1.000
_cell.length_c   1.000
_cell.angle_alpha   90.00
_cell.angle_beta   90.00
_cell.angle_gamma   90.00
#
_symmetry.space_group_name_H-M   'P 1'
#
loop_
_entity.id
_entity.type
_entity.pdbx_description
1 polymer ?
#
loop_
_entity_poly.entity_id
_entity_poly.type
_entity_poly.pdbx_seq_one_letter_code
_entity_poly.pdbx_strand_id
1 'polypeptide(L)'
;VLFIATANNISNISSALRDRMEMINIPGYILEDKVQIAESHLVRKQREAHGIDEDKLSLSRDAIVRIIEDYTRESGVRSLDKNIAKIARNRAKAIAFEEEYKPLLEVEDIEPILGKPKFKNDRYDIAGMRGVVTGLAWTEVGGDILYIESILTPGKGKLSLTGNLGEVMKESATIAYEWVMAHHEELGIDKKMFEAGSVT
;
A
#
# COMPACT_ATOMS: atom_id res chain seq x y z
N VAL A 1 10.54 8.00 39.29
CA VAL A 1 9.49 7.28 38.52
C VAL A 1 9.77 7.51 37.04
N LEU A 2 9.80 6.43 36.25
CA LEU A 2 9.93 6.48 34.79
C LEU A 2 8.55 6.40 34.16
N PHE A 3 8.22 7.34 33.26
CA PHE A 3 6.98 7.30 32.48
C PHE A 3 7.32 6.96 31.04
N ILE A 4 6.60 5.98 30.48
CA ILE A 4 6.69 5.59 29.07
C ILE A 4 5.30 5.75 28.47
N ALA A 5 5.21 6.50 27.36
CA ALA A 5 3.98 6.71 26.62
C ALA A 5 4.18 6.32 25.15
N THR A 6 3.11 5.90 24.49
CA THR A 6 3.10 5.60 23.06
C THR A 6 2.09 6.48 22.34
N ALA A 7 2.43 6.92 21.14
CA ALA A 7 1.55 7.71 20.30
C ALA A 7 1.76 7.36 18.82
N ASN A 8 0.69 7.40 18.03
CA ASN A 8 0.77 7.20 16.59
C ASN A 8 1.08 8.50 15.83
N ASN A 9 0.80 9.64 16.43
CA ASN A 9 0.99 10.93 15.78
C ASN A 9 1.59 11.95 16.78
N ILE A 10 2.77 12.45 16.43
CA ILE A 10 3.50 13.43 17.23
C ILE A 10 2.80 14.80 17.26
N SER A 11 2.06 15.16 16.20
CA SER A 11 1.41 16.47 16.13
C SER A 11 0.32 16.67 17.19
N ASN A 12 -0.23 15.57 17.74
CA ASN A 12 -1.23 15.60 18.80
C ASN A 12 -0.63 15.84 20.20
N ILE A 13 0.70 15.81 20.32
CA ILE A 13 1.40 16.01 21.58
C ILE A 13 1.80 17.50 21.66
N SER A 14 1.44 18.17 22.76
CA SER A 14 1.81 19.58 22.96
C SER A 14 3.32 19.78 22.92
N SER A 15 3.79 20.90 22.38
CA SER A 15 5.22 21.23 22.30
C SER A 15 5.90 21.21 23.67
N ALA A 16 5.25 21.78 24.69
CA ALA A 16 5.76 21.81 26.05
C ALA A 16 6.00 20.41 26.66
N LEU A 17 5.24 19.41 26.23
CA LEU A 17 5.45 18.04 26.67
C LEU A 17 6.55 17.36 25.85
N ARG A 18 6.57 17.58 24.51
CA ARG A 18 7.62 17.03 23.63
C ARG A 18 9.01 17.47 24.04
N ASP A 19 9.17 18.73 24.43
CA ASP A 19 10.46 19.30 24.83
C ASP A 19 11.04 18.68 26.12
N ARG A 20 10.23 17.91 26.84
CA ARG A 20 10.61 17.23 28.10
C ARG A 20 10.68 15.72 27.96
N MET A 21 10.49 15.19 26.76
CA MET A 21 10.45 13.74 26.52
C MET A 21 11.58 13.34 25.57
N GLU A 22 12.14 12.19 25.80
CA GLU A 22 12.95 11.51 24.81
C GLU A 22 12.02 10.82 23.79
N MET A 23 12.16 11.16 22.51
CA MET A 23 11.32 10.64 21.45
C MET A 23 12.05 9.49 20.74
N ILE A 24 11.49 8.30 20.85
CA ILE A 24 11.97 7.12 20.14
C ILE A 24 11.02 6.85 18.99
N ASN A 25 11.48 7.08 17.77
CA ASN A 25 10.69 6.81 16.57
C ASN A 25 10.87 5.34 16.16
N ILE A 26 9.77 4.61 16.06
CA ILE A 26 9.74 3.21 15.59
C ILE A 26 9.20 3.21 14.17
N PRO A 27 10.04 2.99 13.15
CA PRO A 27 9.59 2.95 11.76
C PRO A 27 8.70 1.73 11.52
N GLY A 28 7.90 1.78 10.46
CA GLY A 28 7.16 0.62 9.97
C GLY A 28 8.11 -0.45 9.39
N TYR A 29 7.60 -1.65 9.26
CA TYR A 29 8.33 -2.76 8.64
C TYR A 29 8.23 -2.70 7.11
N ILE A 30 9.34 -2.98 6.44
CA ILE A 30 9.36 -3.22 4.98
C ILE A 30 8.82 -4.62 4.68
N LEU A 31 8.61 -4.92 3.41
CA LEU A 31 8.06 -6.21 2.97
C LEU A 31 8.87 -7.41 3.50
N GLU A 32 10.19 -7.33 3.37
CA GLU A 32 11.13 -8.38 3.79
C GLU A 32 11.05 -8.66 5.29
N ASP A 33 10.99 -7.60 6.10
CA ASP A 33 10.84 -7.72 7.55
C ASP A 33 9.51 -8.38 7.91
N LYS A 34 8.40 -7.99 7.25
CA LYS A 34 7.07 -8.58 7.49
C LYS A 34 7.05 -10.06 7.15
N VAL A 35 7.70 -10.45 6.04
CA VAL A 35 7.83 -11.86 5.64
C VAL A 35 8.60 -12.63 6.70
N GLN A 36 9.75 -12.11 7.14
CA GLN A 36 10.57 -12.76 8.16
C GLN A 36 9.84 -12.89 9.51
N ILE A 37 9.09 -11.86 9.92
CA ILE A 37 8.27 -11.89 11.12
C ILE A 37 7.15 -12.94 10.99
N ALA A 38 6.54 -13.06 9.81
CA ALA A 38 5.50 -14.06 9.57
C ALA A 38 6.07 -15.48 9.67
N GLU A 39 7.18 -15.76 8.98
CA GLU A 39 7.84 -17.07 8.98
C GLU A 39 8.32 -17.48 10.39
N SER A 40 9.00 -16.58 11.09
CA SER A 40 9.64 -16.90 12.38
C SER A 40 8.68 -16.86 13.56
N HIS A 41 7.63 -16.04 13.52
CA HIS A 41 6.79 -15.79 14.70
C HIS A 41 5.29 -15.99 14.46
N LEU A 42 4.69 -15.36 13.43
CA LEU A 42 3.24 -15.28 13.34
C LEU A 42 2.60 -16.63 13.01
N VAL A 43 3.18 -17.39 12.07
CA VAL A 43 2.65 -18.71 11.68
C VAL A 43 2.70 -19.65 12.88
N ARG A 44 3.82 -19.71 13.59
CA ARG A 44 3.97 -20.52 14.81
C ARG A 44 2.96 -20.10 15.87
N LYS A 45 2.88 -18.81 16.18
CA LYS A 45 1.93 -18.25 17.16
C LYS A 45 0.49 -18.66 16.86
N GLN A 46 0.09 -18.58 15.59
CA GLN A 46 -1.28 -18.91 15.20
C GLN A 46 -1.54 -20.43 15.18
N ARG A 47 -0.55 -21.26 14.85
CA ARG A 47 -0.65 -22.72 15.02
C ARG A 47 -0.89 -23.07 16.49
N GLU A 48 -0.05 -22.59 17.40
CA GLU A 48 -0.16 -22.82 18.83
C GLU A 48 -1.52 -22.36 19.39
N ALA A 49 -1.97 -21.15 19.00
CA ALA A 49 -3.24 -20.59 19.44
C ALA A 49 -4.47 -21.38 18.98
N HIS A 50 -4.36 -22.15 17.90
CA HIS A 50 -5.45 -22.96 17.32
C HIS A 50 -5.26 -24.48 17.51
N GLY A 51 -4.24 -24.90 18.26
CA GLY A 51 -3.97 -26.33 18.53
C GLY A 51 -3.59 -27.11 17.27
N ILE A 52 -2.86 -26.49 16.34
CA ILE A 52 -2.44 -27.11 15.06
C ILE A 52 -0.98 -27.51 15.19
N ASP A 53 -0.67 -28.77 14.94
CA ASP A 53 0.70 -29.30 14.92
C ASP A 53 1.52 -28.69 13.76
N GLU A 54 2.82 -28.71 13.88
CA GLU A 54 3.74 -28.07 12.93
C GLU A 54 3.67 -28.66 11.51
N ASP A 55 3.46 -29.96 11.42
CA ASP A 55 3.34 -30.71 10.18
C ASP A 55 2.00 -30.49 9.45
N LYS A 56 1.03 -29.83 10.09
CA LYS A 56 -0.34 -29.67 9.55
C LYS A 56 -0.62 -28.30 8.93
N LEU A 57 0.22 -27.30 9.18
CA LEU A 57 0.09 -25.98 8.57
C LEU A 57 1.44 -25.30 8.40
N SER A 58 1.80 -25.04 7.18
CA SER A 58 2.90 -24.15 6.78
C SER A 58 2.47 -23.25 5.62
N LEU A 59 3.15 -22.14 5.44
CA LEU A 59 2.93 -21.19 4.36
C LEU A 59 4.24 -21.05 3.57
N SER A 60 4.17 -21.11 2.25
CA SER A 60 5.33 -20.77 1.43
C SER A 60 5.64 -19.28 1.56
N ARG A 61 6.89 -18.90 1.31
CA ARG A 61 7.32 -17.51 1.31
C ARG A 61 6.48 -16.66 0.35
N ASP A 62 6.20 -17.17 -0.84
CA ASP A 62 5.42 -16.49 -1.86
C ASP A 62 3.94 -16.33 -1.44
N ALA A 63 3.39 -17.30 -0.71
CA ALA A 63 2.06 -17.18 -0.12
C ALA A 63 2.01 -16.07 0.95
N ILE A 64 3.05 -15.93 1.78
CA ILE A 64 3.16 -14.85 2.77
C ILE A 64 3.27 -13.49 2.06
N VAL A 65 4.12 -13.36 1.04
CA VAL A 65 4.23 -12.15 0.21
C VAL A 65 2.86 -11.78 -0.38
N ARG A 66 2.16 -12.76 -0.95
CA ARG A 66 0.80 -12.57 -1.50
C ARG A 66 -0.18 -12.04 -0.43
N ILE A 67 -0.13 -12.57 0.79
CA ILE A 67 -0.99 -12.10 1.88
C ILE A 67 -0.66 -10.66 2.24
N ILE A 68 0.61 -10.30 2.30
CA ILE A 68 1.05 -8.94 2.64
C ILE A 68 0.59 -7.94 1.58
N GLU A 69 0.85 -8.22 0.31
CA GLU A 69 0.57 -7.30 -0.80
C GLU A 69 -0.92 -7.15 -1.09
N ASP A 70 -1.68 -8.25 -1.08
CA ASP A 70 -3.05 -8.25 -1.56
C ASP A 70 -4.11 -8.14 -0.45
N TYR A 71 -3.75 -8.45 0.79
CA TYR A 71 -4.72 -8.49 1.90
C TYR A 71 -4.38 -7.56 3.06
N THR A 72 -3.22 -6.87 3.01
CA THR A 72 -2.83 -5.92 4.06
C THR A 72 -2.39 -4.58 3.47
N ARG A 73 -2.70 -3.48 4.20
CA ARG A 73 -2.12 -2.16 4.02
C ARG A 73 -1.88 -1.55 5.39
N GLU A 74 -0.69 -1.77 5.92
CA GLU A 74 -0.32 -1.34 7.26
C GLU A 74 1.20 -1.20 7.39
N SER A 75 1.65 -0.31 8.25
CA SER A 75 3.07 -0.17 8.59
C SER A 75 3.59 -1.28 9.52
N GLY A 76 2.71 -1.92 10.27
CA GLY A 76 3.00 -3.05 11.16
C GLY A 76 2.64 -4.40 10.55
N VAL A 77 2.32 -5.37 11.43
CA VAL A 77 1.96 -6.75 11.08
C VAL A 77 0.64 -7.22 11.69
N ARG A 78 -0.20 -6.29 12.17
CA ARG A 78 -1.44 -6.64 12.87
C ARG A 78 -2.51 -7.24 11.95
N SER A 79 -2.65 -6.72 10.75
CA SER A 79 -3.58 -7.26 9.75
C SER A 79 -3.04 -8.55 9.15
N LEU A 80 -1.72 -8.66 9.01
CA LEU A 80 -1.04 -9.89 8.62
C LEU A 80 -1.31 -11.00 9.64
N ASP A 81 -1.13 -10.74 10.93
CA ASP A 81 -1.44 -11.69 12.01
C ASP A 81 -2.91 -12.14 11.98
N LYS A 82 -3.85 -11.21 11.74
CA LYS A 82 -5.28 -11.55 11.59
C LYS A 82 -5.59 -12.42 10.37
N ASN A 83 -4.92 -12.20 9.24
CA ASN A 83 -5.11 -13.03 8.05
C ASN A 83 -4.52 -14.43 8.26
N ILE A 84 -3.34 -14.54 8.87
CA ILE A 84 -2.75 -15.83 9.23
C ILE A 84 -3.65 -16.57 10.24
N ALA A 85 -4.24 -15.87 11.23
CA ALA A 85 -5.22 -16.43 12.15
C ALA A 85 -6.47 -16.95 11.42
N LYS A 86 -6.93 -16.29 10.35
CA LYS A 86 -8.05 -16.77 9.54
C LYS A 86 -7.69 -18.07 8.80
N ILE A 87 -6.47 -18.15 8.28
CA ILE A 87 -5.94 -19.36 7.64
C ILE A 87 -5.84 -20.48 8.67
N ALA A 88 -5.30 -20.23 9.86
CA ALA A 88 -5.21 -21.22 10.91
C ALA A 88 -6.59 -21.74 11.34
N ARG A 89 -7.60 -20.87 11.49
CA ARG A 89 -8.98 -21.30 11.78
C ARG A 89 -9.58 -22.17 10.67
N ASN A 90 -9.32 -21.82 9.40
CA ASN A 90 -9.75 -22.65 8.28
C ASN A 90 -9.12 -24.04 8.35
N ARG A 91 -7.83 -24.11 8.66
CA ARG A 91 -7.10 -25.36 8.83
C ARG A 91 -7.64 -26.18 10.01
N ALA A 92 -7.82 -25.54 11.18
CA ALA A 92 -8.38 -26.22 12.36
C ALA A 92 -9.77 -26.79 12.08
N LYS A 93 -10.60 -26.07 11.30
CA LYS A 93 -11.90 -26.58 10.83
C LYS A 93 -11.72 -27.83 9.98
N ALA A 94 -10.85 -27.81 8.94
CA ALA A 94 -10.64 -28.96 8.08
C ALA A 94 -10.15 -30.19 8.85
N ILE A 95 -9.26 -30.01 9.83
CA ILE A 95 -8.80 -31.10 10.71
C ILE A 95 -9.98 -31.65 11.53
N ALA A 96 -10.78 -30.79 12.14
CA ALA A 96 -11.89 -31.19 13.01
C ALA A 96 -13.01 -31.93 12.26
N PHE A 97 -13.21 -31.61 10.97
CA PHE A 97 -14.20 -32.26 10.13
C PHE A 97 -13.64 -33.39 9.27
N GLU A 98 -12.36 -33.75 9.47
CA GLU A 98 -11.66 -34.79 8.68
C GLU A 98 -11.71 -34.52 7.16
N GLU A 99 -11.72 -33.23 6.77
CA GLU A 99 -11.67 -32.80 5.37
C GLU A 99 -10.24 -32.98 4.80
N GLU A 100 -10.11 -33.26 3.52
CA GLU A 100 -8.80 -33.27 2.85
C GLU A 100 -8.19 -31.86 2.84
N TYR A 101 -6.88 -31.77 3.13
CA TYR A 101 -6.14 -30.52 3.10
C TYR A 101 -4.68 -30.71 2.72
N LYS A 102 -4.07 -29.63 2.20
CA LYS A 102 -2.63 -29.58 1.95
C LYS A 102 -1.94 -28.96 3.18
N PRO A 103 -0.93 -29.58 3.80
CA PRO A 103 -0.18 -29.00 4.92
C PRO A 103 0.53 -27.70 4.55
N LEU A 104 1.18 -27.65 3.39
CA LEU A 104 1.82 -26.46 2.84
C LEU A 104 0.83 -25.71 1.94
N LEU A 105 0.61 -24.45 2.25
CA LEU A 105 -0.21 -23.55 1.42
C LEU A 105 0.69 -22.71 0.52
N GLU A 106 0.36 -22.75 -0.76
CA GLU A 106 0.97 -21.97 -1.83
C GLU A 106 0.12 -20.75 -2.19
N VAL A 107 0.57 -19.95 -3.15
CA VAL A 107 -0.07 -18.71 -3.58
C VAL A 107 -1.53 -18.91 -4.00
N GLU A 108 -1.81 -19.98 -4.74
CA GLU A 108 -3.15 -20.30 -5.23
C GLU A 108 -4.14 -20.73 -4.14
N ASP A 109 -3.65 -21.20 -2.99
CA ASP A 109 -4.48 -21.64 -1.88
C ASP A 109 -4.98 -20.46 -1.02
N ILE A 110 -4.43 -19.26 -1.19
CA ILE A 110 -4.73 -18.09 -0.35
C ILE A 110 -6.11 -17.51 -0.66
N GLU A 111 -6.42 -17.29 -1.94
CA GLU A 111 -7.70 -16.70 -2.35
C GLU A 111 -8.93 -17.51 -1.95
N PRO A 112 -8.96 -18.85 -2.09
CA PRO A 112 -10.05 -19.68 -1.59
C PRO A 112 -10.33 -19.51 -0.08
N ILE A 113 -9.29 -19.24 0.71
CA ILE A 113 -9.41 -19.11 2.18
C ILE A 113 -9.72 -17.69 2.62
N LEU A 114 -9.01 -16.70 2.07
CA LEU A 114 -9.12 -15.30 2.47
C LEU A 114 -10.22 -14.54 1.72
N GLY A 115 -10.63 -15.04 0.56
CA GLY A 115 -11.54 -14.39 -0.38
C GLY A 115 -10.77 -13.54 -1.39
N LYS A 116 -11.49 -12.78 -2.22
CA LYS A 116 -10.88 -11.93 -3.24
C LYS A 116 -9.87 -10.94 -2.63
N PRO A 117 -8.74 -10.68 -3.31
CA PRO A 117 -7.79 -9.66 -2.91
C PRO A 117 -8.47 -8.34 -2.61
N LYS A 118 -8.09 -7.73 -1.49
CA LYS A 118 -8.62 -6.42 -1.07
C LYS A 118 -7.89 -5.27 -1.76
N PHE A 119 -6.61 -5.50 -2.02
CA PHE A 119 -5.72 -4.54 -2.65
C PHE A 119 -5.17 -5.21 -3.90
N LYS A 120 -5.67 -4.80 -5.05
CA LYS A 120 -5.03 -5.18 -6.31
C LYS A 120 -3.94 -4.16 -6.58
N ASN A 121 -2.73 -4.61 -6.74
CA ASN A 121 -1.73 -3.84 -7.46
C ASN A 121 -2.12 -3.90 -8.94
N ASP A 122 -3.10 -3.09 -9.34
CA ASP A 122 -3.37 -2.86 -10.74
C ASP A 122 -2.13 -2.13 -11.30
N ARG A 123 -1.10 -2.91 -11.64
CA ARG A 123 -0.01 -2.43 -12.47
C ARG A 123 -0.64 -2.20 -13.85
N TYR A 124 -1.06 -0.98 -14.07
CA TYR A 124 -1.41 -0.55 -15.42
C TYR A 124 -0.19 -0.78 -16.30
N ASP A 125 -0.37 -1.57 -17.33
CA ASP A 125 0.62 -1.62 -18.40
C ASP A 125 0.52 -0.31 -19.19
N ILE A 126 1.25 0.69 -18.71
CA ILE A 126 1.30 2.03 -19.34
C ILE A 126 2.21 2.07 -20.55
N ALA A 127 2.82 0.92 -20.92
CA ALA A 127 3.71 0.85 -22.08
C ALA A 127 2.94 1.28 -23.34
N GLY A 128 3.25 2.49 -23.81
CA GLY A 128 2.64 3.09 -25.02
C GLY A 128 1.36 3.90 -24.78
N MET A 129 0.86 4.05 -23.56
CA MET A 129 -0.25 4.97 -23.27
C MET A 129 0.22 6.42 -23.29
N ARG A 130 -0.34 7.22 -24.21
CA ARG A 130 -0.07 8.66 -24.26
C ARG A 130 -0.86 9.38 -23.17
N GLY A 131 -0.23 10.36 -22.52
CA GLY A 131 -0.88 11.15 -21.47
C GLY A 131 -0.94 10.47 -20.11
N VAL A 132 -0.29 9.32 -19.92
CA VAL A 132 -0.20 8.64 -18.64
C VAL A 132 1.25 8.63 -18.16
N VAL A 133 1.48 9.07 -16.93
CA VAL A 133 2.81 9.11 -16.29
C VAL A 133 2.73 8.44 -14.93
N THR A 134 3.74 7.63 -14.64
CA THR A 134 3.90 7.03 -13.30
C THR A 134 4.48 8.04 -12.33
N GLY A 135 3.74 8.35 -11.28
CA GLY A 135 4.23 9.07 -10.12
C GLY A 135 4.56 8.11 -8.99
N LEU A 136 5.48 8.51 -8.13
CA LEU A 136 5.82 7.79 -6.90
C LEU A 136 5.28 8.57 -5.71
N ALA A 137 4.54 7.89 -4.84
CA ALA A 137 4.06 8.45 -3.60
C ALA A 137 4.70 7.73 -2.42
N TRP A 138 5.02 8.48 -1.39
CA TRP A 138 5.41 7.92 -0.09
C TRP A 138 4.20 7.95 0.84
N THR A 139 3.87 6.78 1.40
CA THR A 139 2.78 6.63 2.37
C THR A 139 3.31 6.07 3.69
N GLU A 140 2.52 6.17 4.76
CA GLU A 140 2.88 5.58 6.06
C GLU A 140 3.09 4.05 6.00
N VAL A 141 2.61 3.41 4.94
CA VAL A 141 2.72 1.96 4.73
C VAL A 141 3.79 1.57 3.70
N GLY A 142 4.55 2.55 3.18
CA GLY A 142 5.60 2.37 2.20
C GLY A 142 5.42 3.20 0.95
N GLY A 143 6.22 2.93 -0.08
CA GLY A 143 6.07 3.54 -1.40
C GLY A 143 4.83 3.00 -2.11
N ASP A 144 4.15 3.88 -2.85
CA ASP A 144 3.00 3.51 -3.70
C ASP A 144 3.18 4.15 -5.08
N ILE A 145 2.57 3.54 -6.09
CA ILE A 145 2.59 4.04 -7.46
C ILE A 145 1.28 4.75 -7.75
N LEU A 146 1.38 5.98 -8.25
CA LEU A 146 0.24 6.71 -8.78
C LEU A 146 0.32 6.74 -10.29
N TYR A 147 -0.82 6.68 -10.95
CA TYR A 147 -0.93 7.01 -12.36
C TYR A 147 -1.53 8.40 -12.51
N ILE A 148 -0.77 9.29 -13.14
CA ILE A 148 -1.20 10.65 -13.45
C ILE A 148 -1.63 10.63 -14.91
N GLU A 149 -2.91 10.78 -15.14
CA GLU A 149 -3.50 10.80 -16.47
C GLU A 149 -3.78 12.24 -16.88
N SER A 150 -3.44 12.58 -18.13
CA SER A 150 -3.67 13.90 -18.68
C SER A 150 -4.37 13.79 -20.02
N ILE A 151 -5.45 14.50 -20.19
CA ILE A 151 -6.23 14.54 -21.43
C ILE A 151 -6.28 15.97 -21.93
N LEU A 152 -5.95 16.15 -23.21
CA LEU A 152 -6.11 17.41 -23.92
C LEU A 152 -7.45 17.41 -24.65
N THR A 153 -8.32 18.34 -24.33
CA THR A 153 -9.63 18.50 -24.96
C THR A 153 -9.75 19.88 -25.61
N PRO A 154 -10.56 20.05 -26.66
CA PRO A 154 -10.88 21.39 -27.16
C PRO A 154 -11.47 22.27 -26.05
N GLY A 155 -10.94 23.48 -25.89
CA GLY A 155 -11.35 24.33 -24.76
C GLY A 155 -10.78 25.73 -24.84
N LYS A 156 -10.69 26.41 -23.70
CA LYS A 156 -10.25 27.82 -23.58
C LYS A 156 -9.03 27.97 -22.68
N GLY A 157 -8.04 27.10 -22.81
CA GLY A 157 -6.80 27.21 -22.03
C GLY A 157 -6.96 26.92 -20.54
N LYS A 158 -7.87 26.05 -20.14
CA LYS A 158 -8.15 25.79 -18.72
C LYS A 158 -7.46 24.51 -18.24
N LEU A 159 -6.82 24.57 -17.07
CA LEU A 159 -6.40 23.38 -16.33
C LEU A 159 -7.55 22.94 -15.40
N SER A 160 -7.99 21.71 -15.54
CA SER A 160 -8.96 21.08 -14.63
C SER A 160 -8.29 19.94 -13.91
N LEU A 161 -8.37 19.93 -12.59
CA LEU A 161 -7.81 18.86 -11.77
C LEU A 161 -8.93 18.03 -11.18
N THR A 162 -8.88 16.71 -11.40
CA THR A 162 -9.86 15.75 -10.89
C THR A 162 -9.18 14.75 -9.96
N GLY A 163 -9.95 14.15 -9.07
CA GLY A 163 -9.45 13.22 -8.06
C GLY A 163 -9.49 13.82 -6.65
N ASN A 164 -9.18 12.99 -5.67
CA ASN A 164 -9.13 13.42 -4.26
C ASN A 164 -7.76 14.00 -3.91
N LEU A 165 -7.41 15.13 -4.55
CA LEU A 165 -6.11 15.78 -4.41
C LEU A 165 -6.07 16.71 -3.20
N GLY A 166 -5.01 16.58 -2.38
CA GLY A 166 -4.69 17.59 -1.37
C GLY A 166 -4.21 18.91 -2.00
N GLU A 167 -4.19 19.99 -1.21
CA GLU A 167 -3.82 21.35 -1.69
C GLU A 167 -2.41 21.39 -2.31
N VAL A 168 -1.44 20.71 -1.69
CA VAL A 168 -0.06 20.65 -2.20
C VAL A 168 0.01 20.01 -3.59
N MET A 169 -0.77 18.94 -3.82
CA MET A 169 -0.80 18.26 -5.12
C MET A 169 -1.45 19.14 -6.20
N LYS A 170 -2.51 19.88 -5.86
CA LYS A 170 -3.15 20.84 -6.76
C LYS A 170 -2.20 21.96 -7.16
N GLU A 171 -1.49 22.52 -6.19
CA GLU A 171 -0.48 23.55 -6.42
C GLU A 171 0.66 23.01 -7.30
N SER A 172 1.17 21.81 -7.03
CA SER A 172 2.20 21.16 -7.84
C SER A 172 1.76 20.98 -9.29
N ALA A 173 0.52 20.53 -9.52
CA ALA A 173 -0.02 20.36 -10.88
C ALA A 173 -0.14 21.71 -11.60
N THR A 174 -0.55 22.77 -10.91
CA THR A 174 -0.64 24.13 -11.48
C THR A 174 0.75 24.64 -11.87
N ILE A 175 1.73 24.51 -10.97
CA ILE A 175 3.12 24.93 -11.25
C ILE A 175 3.70 24.14 -12.44
N ALA A 176 3.47 22.83 -12.50
CA ALA A 176 3.92 21.99 -13.60
C ALA A 176 3.31 22.42 -14.93
N TYR A 177 2.02 22.74 -14.96
CA TYR A 177 1.34 23.24 -16.16
C TYR A 177 1.88 24.59 -16.62
N GLU A 178 2.05 25.55 -15.70
CA GLU A 178 2.63 26.87 -15.99
C GLU A 178 4.08 26.76 -16.49
N TRP A 179 4.86 25.84 -15.92
CA TRP A 179 6.22 25.58 -16.38
C TRP A 179 6.24 25.05 -17.82
N VAL A 180 5.37 24.08 -18.15
CA VAL A 180 5.24 23.56 -19.52
C VAL A 180 4.83 24.67 -20.49
N MET A 181 3.89 25.54 -20.10
CA MET A 181 3.48 26.70 -20.89
C MET A 181 4.64 27.69 -21.13
N ALA A 182 5.45 27.96 -20.11
CA ALA A 182 6.58 28.87 -20.21
C ALA A 182 7.70 28.33 -21.12
N HIS A 183 7.89 27.01 -21.15
CA HIS A 183 8.94 26.33 -21.92
C HIS A 183 8.42 25.63 -23.18
N HIS A 184 7.26 26.03 -23.67
CA HIS A 184 6.59 25.34 -24.80
C HIS A 184 7.47 25.27 -26.06
N GLU A 185 8.28 26.28 -26.36
CA GLU A 185 9.19 26.29 -27.52
C GLU A 185 10.27 25.23 -27.39
N GLU A 186 10.91 25.12 -26.21
CA GLU A 186 11.95 24.12 -25.93
C GLU A 186 11.38 22.69 -26.03
N LEU A 187 10.12 22.52 -25.64
CA LEU A 187 9.41 21.24 -25.69
C LEU A 187 8.82 20.92 -27.06
N GLY A 188 8.91 21.85 -28.04
CA GLY A 188 8.33 21.70 -29.37
C GLY A 188 6.80 21.69 -29.37
N ILE A 189 6.15 22.34 -28.41
CA ILE A 189 4.69 22.42 -28.26
C ILE A 189 4.19 23.72 -28.88
N ASP A 190 3.19 23.66 -29.78
CA ASP A 190 2.57 24.85 -30.32
C ASP A 190 1.77 25.57 -29.20
N LYS A 191 2.06 26.86 -29.00
CA LYS A 191 1.37 27.72 -28.04
C LYS A 191 -0.15 27.71 -28.20
N LYS A 192 -0.63 27.59 -29.42
CA LYS A 192 -2.06 27.48 -29.72
C LYS A 192 -2.75 26.32 -29.04
N MET A 193 -2.02 25.25 -28.73
CA MET A 193 -2.58 24.11 -27.99
C MET A 193 -3.05 24.49 -26.57
N PHE A 194 -2.37 25.46 -25.93
CA PHE A 194 -2.78 25.96 -24.62
C PHE A 194 -3.92 26.98 -24.68
N GLU A 195 -4.06 27.69 -25.79
CA GLU A 195 -5.12 28.69 -25.98
C GLU A 195 -6.45 28.07 -26.45
N ALA A 196 -6.37 27.04 -27.28
CA ALA A 196 -7.52 26.34 -27.87
C ALA A 196 -7.86 25.01 -27.20
N GLY A 197 -7.02 24.51 -26.27
CA GLY A 197 -7.19 23.26 -25.54
C GLY A 197 -7.36 23.48 -24.04
N SER A 198 -8.07 22.58 -23.38
CA SER A 198 -8.12 22.46 -21.93
C SER A 198 -7.48 21.14 -21.51
N VAL A 199 -6.71 21.15 -20.42
CA VAL A 199 -6.05 19.98 -19.85
C VAL A 199 -6.83 19.51 -18.61
N THR A 200 -7.14 18.23 -18.56
CA THR A 200 -7.78 17.60 -17.40
C THR A 200 -6.93 16.45 -16.92
#